data_6f49fab706b361fc153e927f99f4ac36
#
_entry.id   6f49fab706b361fc153e927f99f4ac36
#
_cell.length_a   1.000
_cell.length_b   1.000
_cell.length_c   1.000
_cell.angle_alpha   90.00
_cell.angle_beta   90.00
_cell.angle_gamma   90.00
#
_symmetry.space_group_name_H-M   'P 1'
#
loop_
_entity.id
_entity.type
_entity.pdbx_description
1 polymer ?
#
loop_
_entity_poly.entity_id
_entity_poly.type
_entity_poly.pdbx_seq_one_letter_code
_entity_poly.pdbx_strand_id
1 'polypeptide(L)'
;MNSRYKLFTGAVVLFALLVTGVVSCKKNNDAAPTLTRVRTVNRYDSVLVTHRQDLGTSYTSKDVIPFAYYSTVTAGPLGGLFAIIGNNLQTTTTVSFNGYPVYFNPALVTNTSIIVRIAAETPWQNGSNKVVVTTKYGSATLDFTILQPAPTVTGISQFTGNAGDTVTISGTVLDNASVVKFGSTAATIVSNTSTAIKVIVPANAMGVTAVTTPGGTSSGPYASYNGVVPPLLIPFGFKALLYEDAVPSNGYTFGFIGWNANTQSTEQVKRGQYSIRVDYTGNYAGYAVGSGPGIDLTGATYIKFSIYGGSIGCEGKVIKVAVNDFDHRQVPVILHERVWSTYVIPLNLFQDATKTGTPTSLSYLGFQELSASAPETIYLDDLGVY
;
A
#
# COMPACT_ATOMS: atom_id res chain seq x y z
N MET A 1 -91.30 21.15 18.12
CA MET A 1 -90.74 20.59 16.88
C MET A 1 -89.30 21.08 16.54
N ASN A 2 -88.57 21.68 17.49
CA ASN A 2 -87.25 22.32 17.20
C ASN A 2 -85.99 21.68 17.87
N SER A 3 -86.18 20.64 18.68
CA SER A 3 -84.98 20.03 19.37
C SER A 3 -84.27 18.91 18.60
N ARG A 4 -84.98 18.18 17.75
CA ARG A 4 -84.43 17.08 16.97
C ARG A 4 -83.59 17.54 15.76
N TYR A 5 -83.89 18.69 15.19
CA TYR A 5 -83.13 19.25 14.07
C TYR A 5 -81.73 19.79 14.49
N LYS A 6 -81.61 20.31 15.71
CA LYS A 6 -80.31 20.82 16.21
C LYS A 6 -79.33 19.70 16.55
N LEU A 7 -79.89 18.54 16.96
CA LEU A 7 -79.00 17.35 17.21
C LEU A 7 -78.49 16.73 15.90
N PHE A 8 -79.35 16.77 14.85
CA PHE A 8 -78.92 16.16 13.53
C PHE A 8 -77.94 17.07 12.81
N THR A 9 -78.03 18.37 12.85
CA THR A 9 -77.06 19.30 12.28
C THR A 9 -75.79 19.31 13.03
N GLY A 10 -75.74 19.13 14.37
CA GLY A 10 -74.55 19.01 15.16
C GLY A 10 -73.77 17.70 14.85
N ALA A 11 -74.52 16.60 14.68
CA ALA A 11 -73.89 15.31 14.35
C ALA A 11 -73.32 15.27 12.93
N VAL A 12 -73.97 15.90 11.93
CA VAL A 12 -73.46 16.00 10.56
C VAL A 12 -72.22 16.88 10.46
N VAL A 13 -72.19 18.03 11.20
CA VAL A 13 -71.00 18.90 11.22
C VAL A 13 -69.84 18.22 11.95
N LEU A 14 -70.07 17.45 13.03
CA LEU A 14 -69.03 16.70 13.72
C LEU A 14 -68.47 15.53 12.88
N PHE A 15 -69.35 14.87 12.10
CA PHE A 15 -68.95 13.83 11.17
C PHE A 15 -68.20 14.40 9.96
N ALA A 16 -68.56 15.56 9.44
CA ALA A 16 -67.83 16.25 8.38
C ALA A 16 -66.46 16.74 8.87
N LEU A 17 -66.32 17.19 10.10
CA LEU A 17 -65.04 17.59 10.72
C LEU A 17 -64.13 16.37 11.00
N LEU A 18 -64.72 15.21 11.36
CA LEU A 18 -63.94 13.95 11.55
C LEU A 18 -63.43 13.37 10.21
N VAL A 19 -64.17 13.54 9.11
CA VAL A 19 -63.77 13.06 7.78
C VAL A 19 -62.67 13.92 7.16
N THR A 20 -62.63 15.22 7.48
CA THR A 20 -61.58 16.11 7.01
C THR A 20 -60.26 15.95 7.78
N GLY A 21 -60.24 15.35 8.99
CA GLY A 21 -59.06 15.16 9.81
C GLY A 21 -58.22 13.94 9.45
N VAL A 22 -58.66 13.04 8.55
CA VAL A 22 -57.96 11.83 8.14
C VAL A 22 -57.39 11.90 6.72
N VAL A 23 -57.36 13.05 6.07
CA VAL A 23 -56.48 13.22 4.89
C VAL A 23 -55.09 13.51 5.42
N SER A 24 -54.48 12.49 6.05
CA SER A 24 -53.03 12.41 6.16
C SER A 24 -52.50 12.44 4.72
N CYS A 25 -51.94 13.56 4.30
CA CYS A 25 -51.13 13.61 3.10
C CYS A 25 -50.01 12.57 3.24
N LYS A 26 -50.27 11.32 2.85
CA LYS A 26 -49.18 10.43 2.44
C LYS A 26 -48.53 11.15 1.28
N LYS A 27 -47.38 11.76 1.53
CA LYS A 27 -46.53 12.30 0.49
C LYS A 27 -46.16 11.08 -0.38
N ASN A 28 -46.90 10.86 -1.46
CA ASN A 28 -46.60 9.78 -2.39
C ASN A 28 -45.21 10.09 -2.97
N ASN A 29 -44.25 9.29 -2.61
CA ASN A 29 -42.90 9.31 -3.19
C ASN A 29 -42.86 8.58 -4.55
N ASP A 30 -43.96 8.65 -5.29
CA ASP A 30 -44.19 7.93 -6.56
C ASP A 30 -43.57 8.69 -7.76
N ALA A 31 -42.79 9.73 -7.52
CA ALA A 31 -42.12 10.49 -8.55
C ALA A 31 -40.69 9.95 -8.81
N ALA A 32 -40.22 10.14 -10.03
CA ALA A 32 -38.84 9.83 -10.40
C ALA A 32 -37.84 10.50 -9.44
N PRO A 33 -36.71 9.85 -9.17
CA PRO A 33 -35.67 10.43 -8.32
C PRO A 33 -35.04 11.65 -8.98
N THR A 34 -34.53 12.56 -8.17
CA THR A 34 -33.63 13.62 -8.62
C THR A 34 -32.40 13.66 -7.75
N LEU A 35 -31.22 13.90 -8.34
CA LEU A 35 -29.97 14.06 -7.62
C LEU A 35 -29.54 15.51 -7.67
N THR A 36 -29.10 16.06 -6.54
CA THR A 36 -28.67 17.45 -6.43
C THR A 36 -27.16 17.58 -6.20
N ARG A 37 -26.59 16.68 -5.40
CA ARG A 37 -25.14 16.66 -5.12
C ARG A 37 -24.70 15.36 -4.48
N VAL A 38 -23.39 15.11 -4.55
CA VAL A 38 -22.70 14.17 -3.67
C VAL A 38 -21.93 14.99 -2.63
N ARG A 39 -21.91 14.54 -1.38
CA ARG A 39 -21.17 15.20 -0.31
C ARG A 39 -20.34 14.19 0.50
N THR A 40 -19.32 14.69 1.16
CA THR A 40 -18.59 13.91 2.17
C THR A 40 -19.48 13.66 3.39
N VAL A 41 -19.24 12.52 4.07
CA VAL A 41 -19.98 12.15 5.30
C VAL A 41 -19.21 12.59 6.53
N ASN A 42 -17.92 12.28 6.58
CA ASN A 42 -17.04 12.60 7.71
C ASN A 42 -15.74 13.24 7.22
N ARG A 43 -15.19 14.09 8.07
CA ARG A 43 -13.81 14.55 8.01
C ARG A 43 -13.11 14.09 9.29
N TYR A 44 -11.88 13.59 9.15
CA TYR A 44 -11.03 13.28 10.29
C TYR A 44 -10.02 14.43 10.45
N ASP A 45 -10.11 15.14 11.56
CA ASP A 45 -9.13 16.15 11.92
C ASP A 45 -8.31 15.70 13.12
N SER A 46 -7.04 16.05 13.10
CA SER A 46 -6.14 15.82 14.21
C SER A 46 -6.20 17.03 15.14
N VAL A 47 -6.74 16.84 16.33
CA VAL A 47 -6.86 17.87 17.35
C VAL A 47 -6.06 17.52 18.60
N LEU A 48 -5.56 18.55 19.31
CA LEU A 48 -4.95 18.38 20.61
C LEU A 48 -6.04 18.15 21.65
N VAL A 49 -6.05 16.98 22.27
CA VAL A 49 -6.99 16.60 23.33
C VAL A 49 -6.24 16.43 24.63
N THR A 50 -6.73 17.06 25.70
CA THR A 50 -6.19 16.85 27.05
C THR A 50 -7.01 15.76 27.74
N HIS A 51 -6.35 14.64 28.01
CA HIS A 51 -6.92 13.49 28.72
C HIS A 51 -6.63 13.65 30.22
N ARG A 52 -7.66 13.49 31.04
CA ARG A 52 -7.51 13.43 32.52
C ARG A 52 -7.42 11.97 32.96
N GLN A 53 -6.47 11.68 33.79
CA GLN A 53 -6.33 10.39 34.47
C GLN A 53 -6.95 10.47 35.89
N ASP A 54 -7.40 9.34 36.42
CA ASP A 54 -8.10 9.28 37.71
C ASP A 54 -7.28 9.79 38.92
N LEU A 55 -5.97 9.93 38.78
CA LEU A 55 -5.08 10.45 39.82
C LEU A 55 -4.81 11.97 39.72
N GLY A 56 -5.64 12.70 38.98
CA GLY A 56 -5.53 14.16 38.87
C GLY A 56 -4.41 14.63 37.91
N THR A 57 -3.68 13.73 37.27
CA THR A 57 -2.74 14.07 36.22
C THR A 57 -3.43 14.20 34.87
N SER A 58 -2.91 15.05 33.99
CA SER A 58 -3.38 15.17 32.63
C SER A 58 -2.24 15.09 31.65
N TYR A 59 -2.49 14.50 30.46
CA TYR A 59 -1.57 14.55 29.33
C TYR A 59 -2.31 15.02 28.09
N THR A 60 -1.61 15.62 27.15
CA THR A 60 -2.13 16.09 25.89
C THR A 60 -1.63 15.19 24.76
N SER A 61 -2.53 14.64 23.97
CA SER A 61 -2.22 13.87 22.77
C SER A 61 -2.88 14.48 21.55
N LYS A 62 -2.38 14.11 20.38
CA LYS A 62 -2.95 14.50 19.10
C LYS A 62 -3.91 13.39 18.65
N ASP A 63 -5.20 13.59 18.93
CA ASP A 63 -6.23 12.59 18.63
C ASP A 63 -6.86 12.87 17.26
N VAL A 64 -7.21 11.80 16.56
CA VAL A 64 -7.96 11.89 15.30
C VAL A 64 -9.44 11.75 15.60
N ILE A 65 -10.18 12.86 15.50
CA ILE A 65 -11.61 12.91 15.80
C ILE A 65 -12.40 13.06 14.49
N PRO A 66 -13.47 12.25 14.28
CA PRO A 66 -14.36 12.43 13.14
C PRO A 66 -15.28 13.62 13.36
N PHE A 67 -15.32 14.55 12.41
CA PHE A 67 -16.29 15.63 12.36
C PHE A 67 -17.29 15.42 11.22
N ALA A 68 -18.55 15.77 11.45
CA ALA A 68 -19.53 15.81 10.37
C ALA A 68 -19.10 16.85 9.33
N TYR A 69 -19.02 16.43 8.07
CA TYR A 69 -18.56 17.29 6.98
C TYR A 69 -19.56 17.26 5.83
N TYR A 70 -19.91 18.45 5.32
CA TYR A 70 -20.99 18.60 4.34
C TYR A 70 -20.52 19.19 3.01
N SER A 71 -19.23 19.13 2.70
CA SER A 71 -18.71 19.64 1.43
C SER A 71 -19.28 18.86 0.25
N THR A 72 -19.82 19.58 -0.70
CA THR A 72 -20.15 19.04 -2.01
C THR A 72 -18.87 18.66 -2.74
N VAL A 73 -18.86 17.46 -3.33
CA VAL A 73 -17.74 16.93 -4.10
C VAL A 73 -18.25 16.40 -5.44
N THR A 74 -17.42 16.55 -6.45
CA THR A 74 -17.67 16.05 -7.83
C THR A 74 -16.76 14.88 -8.20
N ALA A 75 -15.90 14.48 -7.27
CA ALA A 75 -14.99 13.35 -7.42
C ALA A 75 -14.71 12.68 -6.07
N GLY A 76 -14.31 11.42 -6.09
CA GLY A 76 -13.95 10.69 -4.88
C GLY A 76 -13.08 9.47 -5.15
N PRO A 77 -12.25 9.06 -4.16
CA PRO A 77 -11.40 7.86 -4.27
C PRO A 77 -12.20 6.57 -4.09
N LEU A 78 -11.64 5.48 -4.59
CA LEU A 78 -12.10 4.12 -4.28
C LEU A 78 -12.12 3.91 -2.75
N GLY A 79 -13.13 3.18 -2.26
CA GLY A 79 -13.34 2.98 -0.82
C GLY A 79 -13.88 4.21 -0.08
N GLY A 80 -14.04 5.37 -0.72
CA GLY A 80 -14.58 6.59 -0.14
C GLY A 80 -16.04 6.44 0.28
N LEU A 81 -16.43 7.05 1.42
CA LEU A 81 -17.79 7.08 1.94
C LEU A 81 -18.45 8.43 1.64
N PHE A 82 -19.59 8.41 0.96
CA PHE A 82 -20.28 9.59 0.50
C PHE A 82 -21.78 9.52 0.81
N ALA A 83 -22.43 10.68 0.86
CA ALA A 83 -23.87 10.77 0.84
C ALA A 83 -24.33 11.38 -0.49
N ILE A 84 -25.18 10.66 -1.21
CA ILE A 84 -25.89 11.14 -2.38
C ILE A 84 -27.13 11.87 -1.89
N ILE A 85 -27.30 13.12 -2.29
CA ILE A 85 -28.41 13.99 -1.87
C ILE A 85 -29.32 14.26 -3.08
N GLY A 86 -30.62 14.19 -2.83
CA GLY A 86 -31.62 14.37 -3.87
C GLY A 86 -33.02 14.38 -3.30
N ASN A 87 -34.02 14.01 -4.11
CA ASN A 87 -35.39 13.80 -3.69
C ASN A 87 -35.92 12.48 -4.27
N ASN A 88 -36.95 11.94 -3.63
CA ASN A 88 -37.65 10.69 -4.02
C ASN A 88 -36.71 9.47 -4.05
N LEU A 89 -35.74 9.41 -3.09
CA LEU A 89 -34.71 8.37 -3.04
C LEU A 89 -35.13 7.15 -2.22
N GLN A 90 -36.23 7.20 -1.44
CA GLN A 90 -36.60 6.17 -0.48
C GLN A 90 -36.83 4.78 -1.09
N THR A 91 -37.21 4.71 -2.37
CA THR A 91 -37.45 3.45 -3.07
C THR A 91 -36.27 3.00 -3.94
N THR A 92 -35.06 3.42 -3.60
CA THR A 92 -33.84 3.06 -4.31
C THR A 92 -33.65 1.55 -4.36
N THR A 93 -33.42 1.04 -5.55
CA THR A 93 -33.13 -0.38 -5.84
C THR A 93 -31.66 -0.61 -6.17
N THR A 94 -31.02 0.33 -6.87
CA THR A 94 -29.61 0.24 -7.21
C THR A 94 -28.93 1.61 -7.17
N VAL A 95 -27.65 1.57 -6.83
CA VAL A 95 -26.74 2.70 -6.96
C VAL A 95 -25.49 2.21 -7.69
N SER A 96 -25.01 2.95 -8.68
CA SER A 96 -23.78 2.62 -9.39
C SER A 96 -22.91 3.84 -9.61
N PHE A 97 -21.57 3.63 -9.62
CA PHE A 97 -20.58 4.61 -10.04
C PHE A 97 -19.86 4.06 -11.27
N ASN A 98 -19.74 4.87 -12.31
CA ASN A 98 -19.17 4.46 -13.61
C ASN A 98 -19.76 3.14 -14.17
N GLY A 99 -21.06 2.88 -13.89
CA GLY A 99 -21.75 1.67 -14.27
C GLY A 99 -21.53 0.48 -13.34
N TYR A 100 -20.62 0.58 -12.37
CA TYR A 100 -20.36 -0.49 -11.39
C TYR A 100 -21.30 -0.36 -10.20
N PRO A 101 -22.11 -1.40 -9.87
CA PRO A 101 -23.06 -1.34 -8.76
C PRO A 101 -22.32 -1.34 -7.41
N VAL A 102 -22.80 -0.51 -6.48
CA VAL A 102 -22.26 -0.43 -5.13
C VAL A 102 -23.31 -0.81 -4.10
N TYR A 103 -22.84 -1.37 -2.99
CA TYR A 103 -23.68 -1.69 -1.87
C TYR A 103 -24.09 -0.43 -1.10
N PHE A 104 -25.34 -0.35 -0.70
CA PHE A 104 -25.88 0.61 0.27
C PHE A 104 -26.82 -0.13 1.25
N ASN A 105 -26.96 0.41 2.47
CA ASN A 105 -27.88 -0.17 3.45
C ASN A 105 -29.30 0.43 3.23
N PRO A 106 -30.29 -0.37 2.77
CA PRO A 106 -31.65 0.14 2.53
C PRO A 106 -32.31 0.76 3.76
N ALA A 107 -31.96 0.32 4.97
CA ALA A 107 -32.52 0.85 6.21
C ALA A 107 -32.05 2.29 6.51
N LEU A 108 -30.95 2.73 5.90
CA LEU A 108 -30.39 4.08 6.04
C LEU A 108 -30.76 5.00 4.86
N VAL A 109 -31.55 4.50 3.90
CA VAL A 109 -32.03 5.32 2.79
C VAL A 109 -33.19 6.17 3.27
N THR A 110 -33.07 7.46 3.04
CA THR A 110 -34.17 8.43 3.27
C THR A 110 -34.72 8.94 1.96
N ASN A 111 -35.81 9.72 2.01
CA ASN A 111 -36.33 10.34 0.79
C ASN A 111 -35.32 11.32 0.15
N THR A 112 -34.34 11.81 0.90
CA THR A 112 -33.43 12.87 0.47
C THR A 112 -31.95 12.49 0.49
N SER A 113 -31.59 11.30 1.00
CA SER A 113 -30.17 10.90 1.09
C SER A 113 -29.97 9.39 1.06
N ILE A 114 -28.85 8.99 0.45
CA ILE A 114 -28.33 7.62 0.45
C ILE A 114 -26.86 7.67 0.86
N ILE A 115 -26.47 6.87 1.84
CA ILE A 115 -25.05 6.71 2.22
C ILE A 115 -24.48 5.51 1.48
N VAL A 116 -23.39 5.71 0.75
CA VAL A 116 -22.75 4.70 -0.07
C VAL A 116 -21.24 4.74 0.09
N ARG A 117 -20.60 3.58 -0.09
CA ARG A 117 -19.15 3.46 -0.23
C ARG A 117 -18.84 3.09 -1.67
N ILE A 118 -17.91 3.80 -2.30
CA ILE A 118 -17.42 3.42 -3.64
C ILE A 118 -16.65 2.10 -3.50
N ALA A 119 -17.04 1.08 -4.27
CA ALA A 119 -16.37 -0.22 -4.24
C ALA A 119 -14.94 -0.13 -4.77
N ALA A 120 -14.06 -0.99 -4.27
CA ALA A 120 -12.65 -1.03 -4.70
C ALA A 120 -12.50 -1.39 -6.18
N GLU A 121 -13.45 -2.16 -6.71
CA GLU A 121 -13.49 -2.65 -8.08
C GLU A 121 -14.13 -1.65 -9.06
N THR A 122 -14.62 -0.50 -8.57
CA THR A 122 -15.22 0.52 -9.43
C THR A 122 -14.21 1.02 -10.45
N PRO A 123 -14.50 0.96 -11.77
CA PRO A 123 -13.59 1.47 -12.78
C PRO A 123 -13.33 2.97 -12.60
N TRP A 124 -12.08 3.38 -12.53
CA TRP A 124 -11.66 4.77 -12.49
C TRP A 124 -11.21 5.28 -13.87
N GLN A 125 -10.90 4.36 -14.81
CA GLN A 125 -10.57 4.65 -16.21
C GLN A 125 -11.74 4.27 -17.12
N ASN A 126 -11.91 5.02 -18.21
CA ASN A 126 -12.89 4.75 -19.27
C ASN A 126 -14.35 4.64 -18.74
N GLY A 127 -14.61 5.19 -17.56
CA GLY A 127 -15.94 5.21 -16.99
C GLY A 127 -16.82 6.34 -17.52
N SER A 128 -18.11 6.29 -17.20
CA SER A 128 -19.09 7.32 -17.60
C SER A 128 -18.92 8.65 -16.85
N ASN A 129 -18.11 8.68 -15.80
CA ASN A 129 -18.00 9.77 -14.84
C ASN A 129 -19.37 10.19 -14.25
N LYS A 130 -20.20 9.18 -13.97
CA LYS A 130 -21.54 9.38 -13.41
C LYS A 130 -21.79 8.48 -12.22
N VAL A 131 -22.51 9.02 -11.26
CA VAL A 131 -23.29 8.25 -10.30
C VAL A 131 -24.72 8.13 -10.80
N VAL A 132 -25.29 6.93 -10.73
CA VAL A 132 -26.66 6.63 -11.14
C VAL A 132 -27.39 6.02 -9.95
N VAL A 133 -28.56 6.58 -9.64
CA VAL A 133 -29.49 6.01 -8.67
C VAL A 133 -30.75 5.59 -9.40
N THR A 134 -31.14 4.32 -9.23
CA THR A 134 -32.38 3.78 -9.75
C THR A 134 -33.33 3.48 -8.61
N THR A 135 -34.55 3.93 -8.75
CA THR A 135 -35.66 3.68 -7.82
C THR A 135 -36.75 2.90 -8.54
N LYS A 136 -37.83 2.53 -7.83
CA LYS A 136 -39.01 1.93 -8.45
C LYS A 136 -39.66 2.81 -9.51
N TYR A 137 -39.43 4.14 -9.45
CA TYR A 137 -40.11 5.14 -10.26
C TYR A 137 -39.24 5.79 -11.33
N GLY A 138 -38.02 5.26 -11.54
CA GLY A 138 -37.10 5.76 -12.56
C GLY A 138 -35.67 5.87 -12.09
N SER A 139 -34.83 6.50 -12.89
CA SER A 139 -33.40 6.68 -12.61
C SER A 139 -33.01 8.14 -12.72
N ALA A 140 -32.02 8.55 -11.92
CA ALA A 140 -31.38 9.85 -12.00
C ALA A 140 -29.87 9.72 -12.03
N THR A 141 -29.21 10.65 -12.71
CA THR A 141 -27.76 10.69 -12.85
C THR A 141 -27.19 12.00 -12.38
N LEU A 142 -25.94 11.95 -11.90
CA LEU A 142 -25.15 13.13 -11.57
C LEU A 142 -23.71 12.88 -11.97
N ASP A 143 -23.01 13.93 -12.42
CA ASP A 143 -21.59 13.82 -12.75
C ASP A 143 -20.76 13.61 -11.48
N PHE A 144 -19.93 12.56 -11.51
CA PHE A 144 -19.05 12.21 -10.41
C PHE A 144 -17.87 11.40 -10.92
N THR A 145 -16.65 11.90 -10.75
CA THR A 145 -15.43 11.27 -11.22
C THR A 145 -14.84 10.36 -10.15
N ILE A 146 -14.48 9.14 -10.53
CA ILE A 146 -13.68 8.25 -9.67
C ILE A 146 -12.23 8.64 -9.83
N LEU A 147 -11.58 8.98 -8.70
CA LEU A 147 -10.18 9.38 -8.71
C LEU A 147 -9.28 8.17 -8.95
N GLN A 148 -8.21 8.38 -9.72
CA GLN A 148 -7.16 7.39 -9.88
C GLN A 148 -6.58 7.03 -8.51
N PRO A 149 -6.37 5.74 -8.20
CA PRO A 149 -5.64 5.34 -6.99
C PRO A 149 -4.17 5.77 -7.04
N ALA A 150 -3.53 5.86 -5.87
CA ALA A 150 -2.09 6.09 -5.81
C ALA A 150 -1.32 4.94 -6.48
N PRO A 151 -0.23 5.23 -7.20
CA PRO A 151 0.57 4.20 -7.85
C PRO A 151 1.33 3.36 -6.83
N THR A 152 1.68 2.13 -7.20
CA THR A 152 2.58 1.28 -6.44
C THR A 152 3.78 0.92 -7.31
N VAL A 153 4.99 1.15 -6.82
CA VAL A 153 6.23 0.70 -7.48
C VAL A 153 6.61 -0.67 -6.90
N THR A 154 6.76 -1.67 -7.75
CA THR A 154 7.07 -3.05 -7.35
C THR A 154 8.49 -3.49 -7.72
N GLY A 155 9.14 -2.79 -8.65
CA GLY A 155 10.47 -3.14 -9.11
C GLY A 155 11.12 -2.08 -9.98
N ILE A 156 12.38 -2.30 -10.26
CA ILE A 156 13.19 -1.53 -11.21
C ILE A 156 14.09 -2.51 -11.96
N SER A 157 14.36 -2.26 -13.24
CA SER A 157 15.14 -3.18 -14.08
C SER A 157 16.59 -3.35 -13.61
N GLN A 158 17.16 -2.32 -12.99
CA GLN A 158 18.50 -2.34 -12.39
C GLN A 158 18.58 -1.33 -11.25
N PHE A 159 19.42 -1.59 -10.26
CA PHE A 159 19.58 -0.71 -9.10
C PHE A 159 20.68 0.33 -9.25
N THR A 160 21.51 0.19 -10.28
CA THR A 160 22.59 1.12 -10.61
C THR A 160 22.55 1.46 -12.08
N GLY A 161 23.09 2.61 -12.46
CA GLY A 161 23.20 3.03 -13.86
C GLY A 161 23.93 4.37 -13.95
N ASN A 162 24.54 4.60 -15.10
CA ASN A 162 25.20 5.87 -15.37
C ASN A 162 24.17 6.91 -15.80
N ALA A 163 24.52 8.18 -15.65
CA ALA A 163 23.72 9.27 -16.23
C ALA A 163 23.54 9.05 -17.74
N GLY A 164 22.28 9.10 -18.20
CA GLY A 164 21.90 8.83 -19.57
C GLY A 164 21.42 7.40 -19.86
N ASP A 165 21.68 6.44 -18.97
CA ASP A 165 21.14 5.10 -19.10
C ASP A 165 19.62 5.09 -19.00
N THR A 166 18.99 4.08 -19.60
CA THR A 166 17.53 3.91 -19.51
C THR A 166 17.21 2.79 -18.56
N VAL A 167 16.37 3.06 -17.55
CA VAL A 167 15.86 2.06 -16.62
C VAL A 167 14.34 1.96 -16.72
N THR A 168 13.81 0.77 -16.46
CA THR A 168 12.37 0.50 -16.42
C THR A 168 11.91 0.31 -14.99
N ILE A 169 10.94 1.12 -14.57
CA ILE A 169 10.27 1.01 -13.28
C ILE A 169 8.99 0.22 -13.50
N SER A 170 8.80 -0.85 -12.74
CA SER A 170 7.60 -1.69 -12.78
C SER A 170 6.68 -1.39 -11.61
N GLY A 171 5.38 -1.52 -11.81
CA GLY A 171 4.40 -1.24 -10.77
C GLY A 171 2.96 -1.44 -11.20
N THR A 172 2.04 -0.85 -10.45
CA THR A 172 0.61 -0.80 -10.78
C THR A 172 0.09 0.62 -10.69
N VAL A 173 -0.94 0.94 -11.49
CA VAL A 173 -1.59 2.27 -11.53
C VAL A 173 -0.57 3.37 -11.86
N LEU A 174 0.39 3.08 -12.73
CA LEU A 174 1.42 4.02 -13.14
C LEU A 174 0.95 5.00 -14.23
N ASP A 175 -0.31 4.90 -14.66
CA ASP A 175 -0.88 5.76 -15.71
C ASP A 175 -0.73 7.24 -15.37
N ASN A 176 -0.47 8.05 -16.40
CA ASN A 176 -0.36 9.50 -16.29
C ASN A 176 0.73 9.94 -15.27
N ALA A 177 1.81 9.18 -15.14
CA ALA A 177 2.93 9.58 -14.30
C ALA A 177 3.48 10.92 -14.76
N SER A 178 3.52 11.89 -13.86
CA SER A 178 4.00 13.26 -14.12
C SER A 178 5.43 13.46 -13.64
N VAL A 179 5.83 12.72 -12.59
CA VAL A 179 7.16 12.84 -11.98
C VAL A 179 7.67 11.48 -11.57
N VAL A 180 8.92 11.20 -11.90
CA VAL A 180 9.70 10.09 -11.35
C VAL A 180 10.93 10.67 -10.68
N LYS A 181 11.26 10.17 -9.49
CA LYS A 181 12.45 10.61 -8.75
C LYS A 181 13.25 9.41 -8.25
N PHE A 182 14.56 9.60 -8.18
CA PHE A 182 15.50 8.80 -7.41
C PHE A 182 15.95 9.64 -6.21
N GLY A 183 15.40 9.38 -5.02
CA GLY A 183 15.52 10.29 -3.88
C GLY A 183 14.94 11.67 -4.17
N SER A 184 15.81 12.70 -4.17
CA SER A 184 15.42 14.07 -4.52
C SER A 184 15.54 14.40 -6.01
N THR A 185 16.28 13.59 -6.79
CA THR A 185 16.64 13.89 -8.18
C THR A 185 15.57 13.40 -9.14
N ALA A 186 15.01 14.30 -9.96
CA ALA A 186 13.99 13.96 -10.95
C ALA A 186 14.60 13.30 -12.19
N ALA A 187 13.95 12.26 -12.69
CA ALA A 187 14.30 11.56 -13.91
C ALA A 187 13.40 11.98 -15.07
N THR A 188 13.92 11.90 -16.30
CA THR A 188 13.14 12.17 -17.52
C THR A 188 12.35 10.94 -17.92
N ILE A 189 11.03 11.05 -18.01
CA ILE A 189 10.15 9.99 -18.48
C ILE A 189 10.26 9.85 -19.99
N VAL A 190 10.55 8.66 -20.48
CA VAL A 190 10.64 8.31 -21.91
C VAL A 190 9.33 7.70 -22.40
N SER A 191 8.76 6.79 -21.61
CA SER A 191 7.46 6.16 -21.89
C SER A 191 6.75 5.78 -20.61
N ASN A 192 5.41 5.72 -20.66
CA ASN A 192 4.57 5.41 -19.54
C ASN A 192 3.41 4.51 -19.95
N THR A 193 3.20 3.44 -19.22
CA THR A 193 2.03 2.54 -19.27
C THR A 193 1.48 2.34 -17.87
N SER A 194 0.36 1.62 -17.72
CA SER A 194 -0.24 1.31 -16.42
C SER A 194 0.67 0.47 -15.50
N THR A 195 1.65 -0.25 -16.07
CA THR A 195 2.49 -1.20 -15.33
C THR A 195 3.99 -0.95 -15.45
N ALA A 196 4.42 -0.05 -16.33
CA ALA A 196 5.83 0.22 -16.56
C ALA A 196 6.08 1.67 -16.99
N ILE A 197 7.15 2.26 -16.48
CA ILE A 197 7.67 3.56 -16.89
C ILE A 197 9.14 3.38 -17.25
N LYS A 198 9.53 3.84 -18.46
CA LYS A 198 10.94 3.98 -18.82
C LYS A 198 11.41 5.39 -18.53
N VAL A 199 12.53 5.52 -17.87
CA VAL A 199 13.14 6.81 -17.54
C VAL A 199 14.61 6.83 -17.87
N ILE A 200 15.15 8.03 -18.16
CA ILE A 200 16.58 8.28 -18.28
C ILE A 200 17.11 8.57 -16.88
N VAL A 201 18.18 7.86 -16.50
CA VAL A 201 18.90 8.05 -15.23
C VAL A 201 19.55 9.45 -15.23
N PRO A 202 19.22 10.34 -14.28
CA PRO A 202 19.87 11.64 -14.17
C PRO A 202 21.26 11.51 -13.53
N ALA A 203 22.08 12.54 -13.68
CA ALA A 203 23.33 12.63 -12.95
C ALA A 203 23.08 12.58 -11.43
N ASN A 204 23.95 11.86 -10.71
CA ASN A 204 23.86 11.68 -9.24
C ASN A 204 22.52 11.08 -8.77
N ALA A 205 21.89 10.25 -9.61
CA ALA A 205 20.70 9.51 -9.22
C ALA A 205 21.01 8.59 -8.04
N MET A 206 20.42 8.88 -6.89
CA MET A 206 20.55 8.05 -5.69
C MET A 206 19.34 8.26 -4.79
N GLY A 207 18.81 7.20 -4.25
CA GLY A 207 17.72 7.25 -3.29
C GLY A 207 16.52 6.41 -3.70
N VAL A 208 15.45 6.52 -2.92
CA VAL A 208 14.21 5.77 -3.14
C VAL A 208 13.57 6.17 -4.47
N THR A 209 13.19 5.17 -5.25
CA THR A 209 12.44 5.38 -6.49
C THR A 209 10.98 5.73 -6.14
N ALA A 210 10.56 6.93 -6.52
CA ALA A 210 9.20 7.41 -6.32
C ALA A 210 8.56 7.83 -7.65
N VAL A 211 7.29 7.46 -7.81
CA VAL A 211 6.46 7.83 -8.96
C VAL A 211 5.27 8.65 -8.49
N THR A 212 4.99 9.77 -9.12
CA THR A 212 3.82 10.61 -8.85
C THR A 212 2.88 10.59 -10.06
N THR A 213 1.62 10.28 -9.79
CA THR A 213 0.50 10.31 -10.74
C THR A 213 -0.59 11.25 -10.22
N PRO A 214 -1.68 11.52 -10.95
CA PRO A 214 -2.84 12.24 -10.42
C PRO A 214 -3.44 11.61 -9.16
N GLY A 215 -3.25 10.30 -8.95
CA GLY A 215 -3.71 9.57 -7.76
C GLY A 215 -2.82 9.76 -6.52
N GLY A 216 -1.65 10.37 -6.67
CA GLY A 216 -0.70 10.60 -5.58
C GLY A 216 0.71 10.09 -5.90
N THR A 217 1.56 10.08 -4.89
CA THR A 217 2.92 9.55 -4.98
C THR A 217 2.95 8.10 -4.49
N SER A 218 3.75 7.27 -5.15
CA SER A 218 3.86 5.85 -4.84
C SER A 218 4.24 5.63 -3.37
N SER A 219 3.45 4.77 -2.71
CA SER A 219 3.89 4.08 -1.52
C SER A 219 4.36 2.70 -1.97
N GLY A 220 5.61 2.34 -1.71
CA GLY A 220 6.12 1.02 -2.06
C GLY A 220 5.39 -0.10 -1.31
N PRO A 221 5.46 -1.36 -1.79
CA PRO A 221 5.08 -2.50 -0.98
C PRO A 221 5.91 -2.50 0.31
N TYR A 222 5.32 -3.00 1.38
CA TYR A 222 5.98 -3.07 2.69
C TYR A 222 6.65 -4.44 2.86
N ALA A 223 7.94 -4.48 3.14
CA ALA A 223 8.60 -5.68 3.63
C ALA A 223 8.42 -5.73 5.16
N SER A 224 7.91 -6.83 5.69
CA SER A 224 7.83 -7.04 7.14
C SER A 224 9.12 -7.68 7.63
N TYR A 225 9.74 -7.07 8.63
CA TYR A 225 10.83 -7.67 9.37
C TYR A 225 10.49 -7.60 10.87
N ASN A 226 10.35 -8.75 11.55
CA ASN A 226 9.97 -8.85 12.97
C ASN A 226 8.78 -7.97 13.38
N GLY A 227 7.74 -7.87 12.54
CA GLY A 227 6.57 -7.03 12.79
C GLY A 227 6.79 -5.53 12.60
N VAL A 228 8.00 -5.09 12.34
CA VAL A 228 8.30 -3.74 11.84
C VAL A 228 8.15 -3.77 10.32
N VAL A 229 7.31 -2.90 9.79
CA VAL A 229 7.06 -2.76 8.35
C VAL A 229 7.78 -1.51 7.87
N PRO A 230 9.07 -1.57 7.52
CA PRO A 230 9.66 -0.48 6.75
C PRO A 230 9.01 -0.46 5.37
N PRO A 231 8.82 0.70 4.74
CA PRO A 231 8.44 0.76 3.34
C PRO A 231 9.47 -0.04 2.54
N LEU A 232 9.02 -0.88 1.59
CA LEU A 232 9.94 -1.51 0.66
C LEU A 232 10.55 -0.39 -0.18
N LEU A 233 11.73 0.01 0.22
CA LEU A 233 12.49 0.97 -0.54
C LEU A 233 13.01 0.25 -1.77
N ILE A 234 12.66 0.75 -2.95
CA ILE A 234 13.32 0.34 -4.18
C ILE A 234 14.40 1.39 -4.45
N PRO A 235 15.60 1.21 -3.89
CA PRO A 235 16.66 2.18 -4.01
C PRO A 235 17.24 2.15 -5.41
N PHE A 236 17.72 3.27 -5.86
CA PHE A 236 18.60 3.39 -7.01
C PHE A 236 19.94 4.00 -6.54
N GLY A 237 21.06 3.48 -7.09
CA GLY A 237 22.38 3.95 -6.69
C GLY A 237 22.79 3.43 -5.32
N PHE A 238 23.20 2.15 -5.21
CA PHE A 238 23.80 1.64 -3.99
C PHE A 238 25.05 2.43 -3.62
N LYS A 239 25.24 2.67 -2.33
CA LYS A 239 26.52 3.15 -1.80
C LYS A 239 27.64 2.18 -2.10
N ALA A 240 27.37 0.88 -1.96
CA ALA A 240 28.24 -0.19 -2.39
C ALA A 240 27.42 -1.41 -2.81
N LEU A 241 27.71 -1.91 -4.00
CA LEU A 241 27.17 -3.15 -4.53
C LEU A 241 28.10 -4.30 -4.14
N LEU A 242 27.54 -5.35 -3.51
CA LEU A 242 28.25 -6.59 -3.18
C LEU A 242 28.04 -7.67 -4.22
N TYR A 243 26.86 -7.70 -4.84
CA TYR A 243 26.51 -8.64 -5.89
C TYR A 243 25.23 -8.19 -6.63
N GLU A 244 25.27 -8.27 -7.96
CA GLU A 244 24.10 -8.23 -8.85
C GLU A 244 24.18 -9.41 -9.85
N ASP A 245 25.16 -9.43 -10.76
CA ASP A 245 25.46 -10.56 -11.68
C ASP A 245 26.86 -11.12 -11.46
N ALA A 246 27.69 -10.44 -10.70
CA ALA A 246 29.04 -10.86 -10.36
C ALA A 246 29.46 -10.27 -9.01
N VAL A 247 30.38 -10.94 -8.37
CA VAL A 247 31.14 -10.36 -7.25
C VAL A 247 32.08 -9.31 -7.83
N PRO A 248 32.11 -8.07 -7.27
CA PRO A 248 33.02 -7.03 -7.75
C PRO A 248 34.48 -7.50 -7.80
N SER A 249 35.32 -6.90 -8.67
CA SER A 249 36.70 -7.32 -8.89
C SER A 249 37.57 -7.30 -7.62
N ASN A 250 37.24 -6.48 -6.63
CA ASN A 250 37.86 -6.41 -5.30
C ASN A 250 37.11 -7.25 -4.25
N GLY A 251 36.04 -7.94 -4.65
CA GLY A 251 35.25 -8.77 -3.76
C GLY A 251 35.84 -10.18 -3.61
N TYR A 252 35.33 -10.87 -2.60
CA TYR A 252 35.69 -12.27 -2.32
C TYR A 252 34.47 -13.00 -1.73
N THR A 253 34.54 -14.31 -1.76
CA THR A 253 33.57 -15.17 -1.09
C THR A 253 34.26 -16.19 -0.22
N PHE A 254 33.64 -16.59 0.87
CA PHE A 254 34.11 -17.68 1.72
C PHE A 254 32.93 -18.35 2.42
N GLY A 255 33.22 -19.49 3.04
CA GLY A 255 32.22 -20.18 3.85
C GLY A 255 32.88 -21.13 4.86
N PHE A 256 32.04 -21.76 5.68
CA PHE A 256 32.44 -22.70 6.73
C PHE A 256 31.38 -23.78 6.96
N ILE A 257 31.76 -24.89 7.56
CA ILE A 257 30.91 -26.03 7.98
C ILE A 257 30.09 -26.62 6.81
N GLY A 258 30.76 -27.12 5.76
CA GLY A 258 30.03 -27.82 4.68
C GLY A 258 29.19 -26.91 3.82
N TRP A 259 29.81 -26.26 2.89
CA TRP A 259 29.17 -25.36 1.94
C TRP A 259 29.75 -25.55 0.54
N ASN A 260 28.96 -25.19 -0.44
CA ASN A 260 29.41 -25.01 -1.82
C ASN A 260 28.67 -23.81 -2.41
N ALA A 261 29.27 -23.08 -3.32
CA ALA A 261 28.60 -21.96 -3.97
C ALA A 261 28.99 -21.83 -5.43
N ASN A 262 28.01 -21.42 -6.24
CA ASN A 262 28.20 -21.01 -7.62
C ASN A 262 27.70 -19.54 -7.75
N THR A 263 28.65 -18.63 -7.97
CA THR A 263 28.35 -17.18 -8.08
C THR A 263 27.82 -16.77 -9.46
N GLN A 264 27.66 -17.70 -10.38
CA GLN A 264 27.09 -17.48 -11.72
C GLN A 264 26.03 -18.55 -12.03
N SER A 265 25.12 -18.79 -11.09
CA SER A 265 24.00 -19.70 -11.28
C SER A 265 22.92 -19.07 -12.15
N THR A 266 22.43 -19.82 -13.13
CA THR A 266 21.30 -19.45 -14.00
C THR A 266 20.00 -20.14 -13.60
N GLU A 267 19.99 -20.95 -12.52
CA GLU A 267 18.82 -21.76 -12.14
C GLU A 267 17.67 -20.93 -11.57
N GLN A 268 17.99 -20.04 -10.64
CA GLN A 268 17.04 -19.11 -10.03
C GLN A 268 17.68 -17.73 -10.02
N VAL A 269 17.22 -16.84 -10.87
CA VAL A 269 17.73 -15.46 -11.00
C VAL A 269 16.64 -14.48 -10.67
N LYS A 270 16.93 -13.54 -9.78
CA LYS A 270 15.99 -12.46 -9.42
C LYS A 270 16.08 -11.34 -10.43
N ARG A 271 17.31 -10.99 -10.82
CA ARG A 271 17.62 -9.88 -11.71
C ARG A 271 18.88 -10.17 -12.52
N GLY A 272 18.99 -9.59 -13.73
CA GLY A 272 20.16 -9.79 -14.56
C GLY A 272 20.24 -11.18 -15.18
N GLN A 273 21.42 -11.77 -15.18
CA GLN A 273 21.71 -13.06 -15.80
C GLN A 273 22.06 -14.16 -14.79
N TYR A 274 22.58 -13.79 -13.64
CA TYR A 274 23.11 -14.73 -12.65
C TYR A 274 22.65 -14.40 -11.24
N SER A 275 22.65 -15.42 -10.40
CA SER A 275 22.51 -15.32 -8.94
C SER A 275 23.60 -16.14 -8.27
N ILE A 276 23.77 -16.01 -6.97
CA ILE A 276 24.62 -16.89 -6.17
C ILE A 276 23.77 -18.07 -5.70
N ARG A 277 24.06 -19.28 -6.17
CA ARG A 277 23.55 -20.51 -5.55
C ARG A 277 24.46 -20.88 -4.39
N VAL A 278 23.91 -21.17 -3.22
CA VAL A 278 24.63 -21.69 -2.05
C VAL A 278 23.98 -22.99 -1.61
N ASP A 279 24.77 -24.06 -1.59
CA ASP A 279 24.35 -25.35 -1.08
C ASP A 279 25.01 -25.59 0.29
N TYR A 280 24.19 -25.64 1.35
CA TYR A 280 24.61 -26.01 2.69
C TYR A 280 24.49 -27.52 2.86
N THR A 281 25.60 -28.19 3.12
CA THR A 281 25.65 -29.64 3.33
C THR A 281 25.87 -30.02 4.81
N GLY A 282 26.23 -29.04 5.64
CA GLY A 282 26.38 -29.19 7.09
C GLY A 282 25.45 -28.27 7.85
N ASN A 283 24.96 -28.71 8.99
CA ASN A 283 24.17 -27.88 9.87
C ASN A 283 24.99 -26.68 10.37
N TYR A 284 24.34 -25.51 10.45
CA TYR A 284 24.99 -24.24 10.78
C TYR A 284 26.06 -23.79 9.80
N ALA A 285 26.05 -24.33 8.58
CA ALA A 285 26.92 -23.88 7.52
C ALA A 285 26.71 -22.41 7.20
N GLY A 286 27.79 -21.71 6.86
CA GLY A 286 27.75 -20.31 6.53
C GLY A 286 28.42 -20.01 5.20
N TYR A 287 27.94 -18.98 4.52
CA TYR A 287 28.50 -18.41 3.30
C TYR A 287 28.52 -16.90 3.41
N ALA A 288 29.53 -16.25 2.86
CA ALA A 288 29.67 -14.80 2.89
C ALA A 288 30.19 -14.23 1.57
N VAL A 289 29.75 -13.04 1.26
CA VAL A 289 30.25 -12.18 0.18
C VAL A 289 30.89 -10.96 0.81
N GLY A 290 32.12 -10.67 0.47
CA GLY A 290 32.89 -9.59 1.07
C GLY A 290 33.55 -8.66 0.05
N SER A 291 34.12 -7.57 0.58
CA SER A 291 34.94 -6.61 -0.15
C SER A 291 36.34 -6.57 0.50
N GLY A 292 37.40 -6.77 -0.31
CA GLY A 292 38.78 -6.82 0.17
C GLY A 292 39.20 -5.59 0.99
N PRO A 293 38.95 -4.36 0.53
CA PRO A 293 39.28 -3.15 1.31
C PRO A 293 38.27 -2.87 2.42
N GLY A 294 37.15 -3.59 2.50
CA GLY A 294 36.02 -3.23 3.31
C GLY A 294 35.22 -2.04 2.72
N ILE A 295 33.98 -1.91 3.17
CA ILE A 295 33.10 -0.83 2.76
C ILE A 295 32.87 0.08 3.97
N ASP A 296 33.15 1.38 3.83
CA ASP A 296 32.76 2.38 4.83
C ASP A 296 31.24 2.54 4.85
N LEU A 297 30.62 2.26 6.01
CA LEU A 297 29.17 2.37 6.21
C LEU A 297 28.72 3.75 6.68
N THR A 298 29.62 4.72 6.80
CA THR A 298 29.26 6.09 7.20
C THR A 298 28.19 6.66 6.26
N GLY A 299 27.04 7.04 6.81
CA GLY A 299 25.90 7.55 6.03
C GLY A 299 25.05 6.48 5.33
N ALA A 300 25.42 5.20 5.41
CA ALA A 300 24.55 4.10 5.01
C ALA A 300 23.48 3.84 6.09
N THR A 301 22.32 3.38 5.66
CA THR A 301 21.17 3.16 6.55
C THR A 301 20.69 1.72 6.55
N TYR A 302 20.84 1.04 5.41
CA TYR A 302 20.27 -0.30 5.21
C TYR A 302 21.22 -1.23 4.48
N ILE A 303 21.08 -2.53 4.77
CA ILE A 303 21.51 -3.62 3.91
C ILE A 303 20.31 -4.12 3.12
N LYS A 304 20.50 -4.31 1.82
CA LYS A 304 19.49 -4.90 0.95
C LYS A 304 20.04 -6.17 0.30
N PHE A 305 19.21 -7.20 0.21
CA PHE A 305 19.47 -8.42 -0.55
C PHE A 305 18.16 -9.10 -0.91
N SER A 306 18.21 -9.97 -1.91
CA SER A 306 17.14 -10.90 -2.26
C SER A 306 17.59 -12.33 -1.98
N ILE A 307 16.70 -13.15 -1.40
CA ILE A 307 16.96 -14.56 -1.09
C ILE A 307 15.80 -15.42 -1.60
N TYR A 308 16.11 -16.58 -2.15
CA TYR A 308 15.15 -17.57 -2.61
C TYR A 308 15.42 -18.89 -1.88
N GLY A 309 14.40 -19.48 -1.26
CA GLY A 309 14.47 -20.80 -0.66
C GLY A 309 14.38 -21.87 -1.74
N GLY A 310 15.50 -22.52 -2.04
CA GLY A 310 15.62 -23.48 -3.15
C GLY A 310 15.21 -24.91 -2.79
N SER A 311 15.33 -25.29 -1.53
CA SER A 311 14.99 -26.64 -1.08
C SER A 311 13.51 -26.82 -0.79
N ILE A 312 12.97 -27.99 -1.12
CA ILE A 312 11.61 -28.36 -0.71
C ILE A 312 11.58 -28.54 0.82
N GLY A 313 10.57 -27.96 1.47
CA GLY A 313 10.42 -27.98 2.92
C GLY A 313 11.25 -26.91 3.65
N CYS A 314 11.76 -25.89 2.94
CA CYS A 314 12.47 -24.77 3.57
C CYS A 314 11.54 -23.65 4.08
N GLU A 315 10.24 -23.72 3.83
CA GLU A 315 9.28 -22.72 4.31
C GLU A 315 9.38 -22.54 5.83
N GLY A 316 9.60 -21.29 6.26
CA GLY A 316 9.73 -20.94 7.67
C GLY A 316 11.09 -21.20 8.29
N LYS A 317 12.06 -21.82 7.58
CA LYS A 317 13.43 -21.95 8.08
C LYS A 317 14.11 -20.60 8.20
N VAL A 318 15.12 -20.54 9.06
CA VAL A 318 15.77 -19.28 9.43
C VAL A 318 17.21 -19.26 8.90
N ILE A 319 17.53 -18.18 8.17
CA ILE A 319 18.90 -17.81 7.81
C ILE A 319 19.31 -16.61 8.69
N LYS A 320 20.48 -16.72 9.29
CA LYS A 320 21.13 -15.63 9.99
C LYS A 320 21.87 -14.77 8.98
N VAL A 321 21.53 -13.49 8.89
CA VAL A 321 22.26 -12.51 8.09
C VAL A 321 23.22 -11.76 9.01
N ALA A 322 24.50 -11.70 8.68
CA ALA A 322 25.54 -11.16 9.54
C ALA A 322 26.38 -10.08 8.86
N VAL A 323 26.73 -9.03 9.59
CA VAL A 323 27.68 -8.00 9.20
C VAL A 323 28.95 -8.18 9.97
N ASN A 324 30.01 -8.70 9.35
CA ASN A 324 31.37 -8.94 9.89
C ASN A 324 31.44 -9.92 11.09
N ASP A 325 30.34 -10.41 11.59
CA ASP A 325 30.34 -11.19 12.83
C ASP A 325 29.06 -12.04 12.90
N PHE A 326 29.24 -13.35 12.78
CA PHE A 326 28.13 -14.31 12.83
C PHE A 326 27.57 -14.53 14.23
N ASP A 327 28.23 -14.07 15.28
CA ASP A 327 27.80 -14.28 16.66
C ASP A 327 27.04 -13.08 17.25
N HIS A 328 27.52 -11.86 16.97
CA HIS A 328 27.03 -10.66 17.64
C HIS A 328 26.41 -9.58 16.74
N ARG A 329 26.67 -9.62 15.42
CA ARG A 329 26.14 -8.65 14.47
C ARG A 329 25.28 -9.33 13.41
N GLN A 330 24.18 -9.90 13.87
CA GLN A 330 23.34 -10.78 13.07
C GLN A 330 21.85 -10.47 13.22
N VAL A 331 21.12 -10.81 12.18
CA VAL A 331 19.67 -10.62 12.06
C VAL A 331 19.09 -11.87 11.43
N PRO A 332 18.10 -12.55 12.07
CA PRO A 332 17.44 -13.70 11.47
C PRO A 332 16.44 -13.25 10.40
N VAL A 333 16.41 -13.97 9.28
CA VAL A 333 15.38 -13.82 8.23
C VAL A 333 14.76 -15.18 7.94
N ILE A 334 13.49 -15.18 7.52
CA ILE A 334 12.72 -16.39 7.25
C ILE A 334 12.83 -16.72 5.75
N LEU A 335 13.09 -17.99 5.42
CA LEU A 335 13.02 -18.47 4.05
C LEU A 335 11.57 -18.73 3.65
N HIS A 336 11.26 -18.41 2.40
CA HIS A 336 10.02 -18.80 1.74
C HIS A 336 10.34 -19.76 0.60
N GLU A 337 9.71 -20.93 0.62
CA GLU A 337 9.96 -21.98 -0.35
C GLU A 337 9.60 -21.53 -1.77
N ARG A 338 10.55 -21.62 -2.69
CA ARG A 338 10.41 -21.29 -4.12
C ARG A 338 9.90 -19.87 -4.39
N VAL A 339 10.19 -18.94 -3.49
CA VAL A 339 9.79 -17.53 -3.61
C VAL A 339 10.99 -16.64 -3.36
N TRP A 340 11.20 -15.68 -4.26
CA TRP A 340 12.14 -14.59 -4.02
C TRP A 340 11.59 -13.62 -2.99
N SER A 341 12.27 -13.50 -1.87
CA SER A 341 12.02 -12.52 -0.82
C SER A 341 13.11 -11.47 -0.81
N THR A 342 12.73 -10.20 -0.80
CA THR A 342 13.68 -9.09 -0.69
C THR A 342 13.65 -8.53 0.71
N TYR A 343 14.82 -8.44 1.33
CA TYR A 343 15.00 -7.88 2.66
C TYR A 343 15.75 -6.55 2.58
N VAL A 344 15.25 -5.58 3.32
CA VAL A 344 15.89 -4.28 3.55
C VAL A 344 16.02 -4.11 5.05
N ILE A 345 17.22 -4.33 5.58
CA ILE A 345 17.45 -4.41 7.02
C ILE A 345 18.19 -3.15 7.48
N PRO A 346 17.63 -2.39 8.43
CA PRO A 346 18.34 -1.27 9.04
C PRO A 346 19.67 -1.69 9.67
N LEU A 347 20.74 -0.95 9.40
CA LEU A 347 22.08 -1.26 9.93
C LEU A 347 22.14 -1.26 11.46
N ASN A 348 21.31 -0.46 12.11
CA ASN A 348 21.24 -0.41 13.58
C ASN A 348 20.66 -1.67 14.23
N LEU A 349 20.11 -2.61 13.46
CA LEU A 349 19.66 -3.91 13.96
C LEU A 349 20.80 -4.93 14.07
N PHE A 350 21.94 -4.70 13.41
CA PHE A 350 23.10 -5.57 13.48
C PHE A 350 23.94 -5.29 14.75
N GLN A 351 23.35 -5.53 15.92
CA GLN A 351 23.98 -5.34 17.22
C GLN A 351 23.32 -6.23 18.28
N ASP A 352 24.04 -6.48 19.35
CA ASP A 352 23.55 -7.14 20.57
C ASP A 352 24.16 -6.48 21.83
N ALA A 353 24.00 -7.12 22.99
CA ALA A 353 24.54 -6.63 24.26
C ALA A 353 26.10 -6.61 24.28
N THR A 354 26.75 -7.44 23.49
CA THR A 354 28.21 -7.57 23.42
C THR A 354 28.82 -6.58 22.42
N LYS A 355 28.17 -6.41 21.26
CA LYS A 355 28.57 -5.44 20.22
C LYS A 355 27.46 -4.44 19.99
N THR A 356 27.48 -3.37 20.78
CA THR A 356 26.53 -2.27 20.68
C THR A 356 26.90 -1.30 19.55
N GLY A 357 25.89 -0.55 19.09
CA GLY A 357 26.04 0.49 18.08
C GLY A 357 26.03 -0.05 16.63
N THR A 358 25.61 0.82 15.73
CA THR A 358 25.53 0.53 14.29
C THR A 358 26.91 0.19 13.72
N PRO A 359 27.05 -0.85 12.88
CA PRO A 359 28.32 -1.12 12.19
C PRO A 359 28.76 0.09 11.36
N THR A 360 30.05 0.42 11.43
CA THR A 360 30.66 1.53 10.67
C THR A 360 31.45 1.06 9.46
N SER A 361 31.68 -0.26 9.33
CA SER A 361 32.34 -0.86 8.18
C SER A 361 31.73 -2.21 7.86
N LEU A 362 31.85 -2.66 6.61
CA LEU A 362 31.42 -3.98 6.16
C LEU A 362 32.58 -4.64 5.38
N SER A 363 33.18 -5.64 5.97
CA SER A 363 34.13 -6.51 5.29
C SER A 363 33.42 -7.65 4.56
N TYR A 364 32.34 -8.17 5.14
CA TYR A 364 31.50 -9.16 4.50
C TYR A 364 30.05 -9.11 4.99
N LEU A 365 29.15 -9.54 4.11
CA LEU A 365 27.77 -9.89 4.42
C LEU A 365 27.64 -11.40 4.41
N GLY A 366 27.28 -11.98 5.55
CA GLY A 366 27.23 -13.42 5.75
C GLY A 366 25.79 -13.95 5.84
N PHE A 367 25.63 -15.21 5.43
CA PHE A 367 24.37 -15.95 5.46
C PHE A 367 24.64 -17.30 6.09
N GLN A 368 24.05 -17.60 7.24
CA GLN A 368 24.25 -18.85 7.97
C GLN A 368 22.92 -19.57 8.15
N GLU A 369 22.92 -20.88 7.82
CA GLU A 369 21.82 -21.77 8.14
C GLU A 369 21.70 -21.90 9.66
N LEU A 370 20.51 -21.67 10.23
CA LEU A 370 20.29 -21.69 11.68
C LEU A 370 19.37 -22.82 12.14
N SER A 371 18.65 -23.45 11.24
CA SER A 371 17.61 -24.43 11.57
C SER A 371 18.14 -25.84 11.83
N ALA A 372 19.46 -26.06 11.71
CA ALA A 372 20.13 -27.36 11.81
C ALA A 372 19.49 -28.43 10.91
N SER A 373 19.08 -28.04 9.71
CA SER A 373 18.26 -28.82 8.80
C SER A 373 18.92 -29.02 7.40
N ALA A 374 20.25 -29.02 7.35
CA ALA A 374 20.96 -29.36 6.11
C ALA A 374 20.59 -30.79 5.63
N PRO A 375 20.61 -31.06 4.32
CA PRO A 375 21.03 -30.14 3.26
C PRO A 375 20.00 -29.05 2.96
N GLU A 376 20.47 -27.85 2.63
CA GLU A 376 19.66 -26.70 2.28
C GLU A 376 20.28 -25.95 1.11
N THR A 377 19.48 -25.54 0.15
CA THR A 377 19.92 -24.69 -0.97
C THR A 377 19.21 -23.36 -0.91
N ILE A 378 19.95 -22.28 -1.02
CA ILE A 378 19.42 -20.93 -1.21
C ILE A 378 20.04 -20.28 -2.45
N TYR A 379 19.35 -19.26 -2.96
CA TYR A 379 19.90 -18.38 -3.98
C TYR A 379 19.88 -16.95 -3.46
N LEU A 380 20.96 -16.21 -3.74
CA LEU A 380 21.14 -14.83 -3.30
C LEU A 380 21.31 -13.92 -4.51
N ASP A 381 20.74 -12.73 -4.45
CA ASP A 381 20.82 -11.75 -5.53
C ASP A 381 20.60 -10.33 -4.99
N ASP A 382 20.98 -9.30 -5.76
CA ASP A 382 20.75 -7.90 -5.41
C ASP A 382 21.36 -7.48 -4.05
N LEU A 383 22.58 -7.93 -3.73
CA LEU A 383 23.24 -7.64 -2.46
C LEU A 383 23.91 -6.27 -2.49
N GLY A 384 23.59 -5.40 -1.56
CA GLY A 384 24.22 -4.09 -1.49
C GLY A 384 23.92 -3.32 -0.21
N VAL A 385 24.63 -2.22 -0.07
CA VAL A 385 24.51 -1.25 1.02
C VAL A 385 23.91 0.05 0.49
N TYR A 386 22.94 0.53 1.20
CA TYR A 386 22.18 1.73 0.84
C TYR A 386 22.13 2.75 1.98
#